data_7d70b8623a4fbb89ba49c93810653066
#
_entry.id   7d70b8623a4fbb89ba49c93810653066
#
_cell.length_a   1.000
_cell.length_b   1.000
_cell.length_c   1.000
_cell.angle_alpha   90.00
_cell.angle_beta   90.00
_cell.angle_gamma   90.00
#
_symmetry.space_group_name_H-M   'P 1'
#
loop_
_entity.id
_entity.type
_entity.pdbx_description
1 polymer ?
#
loop_
_entity_poly.entity_id
_entity_poly.type
_entity_poly.pdbx_seq_one_letter_code
_entity_poly.pdbx_strand_id
1 'polypeptide(L)'
;MINYSIVMRSVNANLLEINQAKSRINQAKKEGTTPDPKDLELVKTEKQNAFAISQYTDIMTIEKFAKHITSHGSVYSRADISAILYMAVDCMREMLLEGKKIRLGDLGDFSLLLGSKGAETADKFTAQNITQVKVQWEPGKEFKNLLDDAEFNLVASRSAQAAVLKAIKEGKTNVDLNAPIDPDGGDDNGGSSSTGGGSKGDTGTSGGNTGEGSGKTDPGSGDGDSTDVTI
;
A
#
# COMPACT_ATOMS: atom_id res chain seq x y z
N MET A 1 9.99 2.59 17.72
CA MET A 1 9.15 1.47 18.23
C MET A 1 8.31 0.92 17.09
N ILE A 2 8.42 -0.38 16.81
CA ILE A 2 7.71 -1.08 15.73
C ILE A 2 6.51 -1.80 16.35
N ASN A 3 5.30 -1.47 15.88
CA ASN A 3 4.11 -2.18 16.32
C ASN A 3 4.01 -3.54 15.62
N TYR A 4 3.68 -4.57 16.36
CA TYR A 4 3.43 -5.91 15.83
C TYR A 4 2.21 -6.55 16.46
N SER A 5 1.57 -7.47 15.75
CA SER A 5 0.54 -8.35 16.27
C SER A 5 0.93 -9.81 16.06
N ILE A 6 0.28 -10.71 16.81
CA ILE A 6 0.50 -12.14 16.70
C ILE A 6 -0.55 -12.74 15.76
N VAL A 7 -0.10 -13.64 14.88
CA VAL A 7 -0.95 -14.43 14.01
C VAL A 7 -0.58 -15.90 14.11
N MET A 8 -1.59 -16.76 14.19
CA MET A 8 -1.40 -18.20 14.15
C MET A 8 -1.28 -18.66 12.70
N ARG A 9 -0.22 -19.39 12.38
CA ARG A 9 0.00 -19.97 11.05
C ARG A 9 0.29 -21.45 11.14
N SER A 10 -0.30 -22.23 10.24
CA SER A 10 0.00 -23.64 10.12
C SER A 10 1.45 -23.85 9.66
N VAL A 11 2.12 -24.80 10.30
CA VAL A 11 3.51 -25.19 10.02
C VAL A 11 3.62 -26.58 9.41
N ASN A 12 2.50 -27.18 9.02
CA ASN A 12 2.46 -28.50 8.43
C ASN A 12 3.03 -28.49 6.99
N ALA A 13 3.79 -29.52 6.64
CA ALA A 13 4.30 -29.71 5.27
C ALA A 13 3.15 -29.95 4.25
N ASN A 14 2.07 -30.62 4.69
CA ASN A 14 0.86 -30.93 3.89
C ASN A 14 -0.24 -29.85 4.00
N LEU A 15 0.14 -28.58 4.16
CA LEU A 15 -0.81 -27.46 4.35
C LEU A 15 -1.86 -27.37 3.23
N LEU A 16 -1.49 -27.66 1.98
CA LEU A 16 -2.43 -27.64 0.85
C LEU A 16 -3.57 -28.64 1.06
N GLU A 17 -3.25 -29.88 1.46
CA GLU A 17 -4.24 -30.93 1.73
C GLU A 17 -5.16 -30.56 2.89
N ILE A 18 -4.58 -30.01 3.97
CA ILE A 18 -5.36 -29.52 5.12
C ILE A 18 -6.33 -28.40 4.71
N ASN A 19 -5.89 -27.46 3.89
CA ASN A 19 -6.76 -26.38 3.40
C ASN A 19 -7.87 -26.88 2.49
N GLN A 20 -7.58 -27.87 1.63
CA GLN A 20 -8.60 -28.53 0.81
C GLN A 20 -9.61 -29.27 1.67
N ALA A 21 -9.17 -29.99 2.70
CA ALA A 21 -10.05 -30.67 3.65
C ALA A 21 -10.95 -29.68 4.40
N LYS A 22 -10.41 -28.55 4.88
CA LYS A 22 -11.20 -27.45 5.48
C LYS A 22 -12.27 -26.92 4.53
N SER A 23 -11.91 -26.72 3.25
CA SER A 23 -12.87 -26.26 2.23
C SER A 23 -14.01 -27.26 2.03
N ARG A 24 -13.70 -28.56 1.91
CA ARG A 24 -14.73 -29.63 1.77
C ARG A 24 -15.63 -29.72 3.01
N ILE A 25 -15.05 -29.62 4.21
CA ILE A 25 -15.82 -29.58 5.46
C ILE A 25 -16.78 -28.39 5.49
N ASN A 26 -16.30 -27.20 5.11
CA ASN A 26 -17.14 -26.00 5.08
C ASN A 26 -18.26 -26.10 4.04
N GLN A 27 -17.97 -26.70 2.88
CA GLN A 27 -18.98 -26.96 1.86
C GLN A 27 -20.05 -27.94 2.36
N ALA A 28 -19.65 -29.07 2.94
CA ALA A 28 -20.59 -30.06 3.51
C ALA A 28 -21.50 -29.42 4.58
N LYS A 29 -20.94 -28.54 5.44
CA LYS A 29 -21.74 -27.79 6.41
C LYS A 29 -22.74 -26.84 5.79
N LYS A 30 -22.39 -26.15 4.69
CA LYS A 30 -23.31 -25.26 3.94
C LYS A 30 -24.44 -26.05 3.28
N GLU A 31 -24.15 -27.26 2.78
CA GLU A 31 -25.10 -28.16 2.12
C GLU A 31 -25.92 -29.01 3.12
N GLY A 32 -25.66 -28.87 4.43
CA GLY A 32 -26.34 -29.66 5.46
C GLY A 32 -25.97 -31.15 5.45
N THR A 33 -24.86 -31.53 4.81
CA THR A 33 -24.35 -32.89 4.74
C THR A 33 -23.28 -33.15 5.81
N THR A 34 -23.06 -34.43 6.14
CA THR A 34 -22.02 -34.81 7.11
C THR A 34 -20.63 -34.77 6.45
N PRO A 35 -19.66 -34.04 7.01
CA PRO A 35 -18.29 -33.99 6.49
C PRO A 35 -17.62 -35.38 6.52
N ASP A 36 -16.72 -35.65 5.55
CA ASP A 36 -15.93 -36.87 5.51
C ASP A 36 -15.08 -37.04 6.80
N PRO A 37 -15.15 -38.18 7.50
CA PRO A 37 -14.32 -38.45 8.67
C PRO A 37 -12.81 -38.31 8.41
N LYS A 38 -12.35 -38.63 7.19
CA LYS A 38 -10.93 -38.48 6.80
C LYS A 38 -10.50 -37.02 6.78
N ASP A 39 -11.34 -36.12 6.30
CA ASP A 39 -11.07 -34.68 6.28
C ASP A 39 -11.05 -34.14 7.72
N LEU A 40 -11.95 -34.60 8.59
CA LEU A 40 -11.96 -34.22 10.00
C LEU A 40 -10.68 -34.66 10.73
N GLU A 41 -10.23 -35.89 10.48
CA GLU A 41 -8.96 -36.40 11.04
C GLU A 41 -7.76 -35.60 10.51
N LEU A 42 -7.70 -35.33 9.20
CA LEU A 42 -6.61 -34.56 8.59
C LEU A 42 -6.51 -33.15 9.19
N VAL A 43 -7.62 -32.47 9.38
CA VAL A 43 -7.63 -31.13 10.00
C VAL A 43 -7.17 -31.16 11.45
N LYS A 44 -7.44 -32.21 12.21
CA LYS A 44 -6.93 -32.37 13.58
C LYS A 44 -5.41 -32.49 13.66
N THR A 45 -4.72 -32.88 12.58
CA THR A 45 -3.25 -32.95 12.53
C THR A 45 -2.59 -31.59 12.38
N GLU A 46 -3.36 -30.52 12.16
CA GLU A 46 -2.84 -29.19 11.95
C GLU A 46 -2.12 -28.69 13.22
N LYS A 47 -0.86 -28.32 13.02
CA LYS A 47 -0.05 -27.64 14.03
C LYS A 47 0.07 -26.17 13.66
N GLN A 48 -0.22 -25.30 14.61
CA GLN A 48 -0.13 -23.86 14.43
C GLN A 48 0.89 -23.28 15.37
N ASN A 49 1.75 -22.41 14.85
CA ASN A 49 2.67 -21.61 15.63
C ASN A 49 2.30 -20.13 15.56
N ALA A 50 2.64 -19.42 16.61
CA ALA A 50 2.46 -17.97 16.67
C ALA A 50 3.62 -17.25 15.95
N PHE A 51 3.31 -16.31 15.07
CA PHE A 51 4.27 -15.50 14.34
C PHE A 51 3.93 -14.02 14.52
N ALA A 52 4.97 -13.18 14.54
CA ALA A 52 4.79 -11.74 14.54
C ALA A 52 4.51 -11.22 13.12
N ILE A 53 3.58 -10.28 13.02
CA ILE A 53 3.35 -9.48 11.81
C ILE A 53 3.46 -8.00 12.20
N SER A 54 4.24 -7.23 11.43
CA SER A 54 4.35 -5.78 11.63
C SER A 54 3.01 -5.10 11.37
N GLN A 55 2.69 -4.10 12.21
CA GLN A 55 1.51 -3.26 12.09
C GLN A 55 1.95 -1.83 11.85
N TYR A 56 1.72 -1.30 10.66
CA TYR A 56 2.01 0.10 10.36
C TYR A 56 0.90 1.00 10.93
N THR A 57 1.27 2.16 11.43
CA THR A 57 0.34 3.15 12.00
C THR A 57 -0.16 4.14 10.97
N ASP A 58 0.66 4.47 9.98
CA ASP A 58 0.32 5.44 8.92
C ASP A 58 1.05 5.06 7.62
N ILE A 59 0.57 5.61 6.53
CA ILE A 59 1.20 5.52 5.21
C ILE A 59 1.91 6.84 4.92
N MET A 60 3.22 6.75 4.75
CA MET A 60 4.05 7.90 4.37
C MET A 60 4.02 8.05 2.85
N THR A 61 3.27 9.04 2.34
CA THR A 61 3.29 9.38 0.91
C THR A 61 4.54 10.19 0.55
N ILE A 62 4.82 10.34 -0.76
CA ILE A 62 5.97 11.15 -1.22
C ILE A 62 5.87 12.58 -0.69
N GLU A 63 4.68 13.17 -0.66
CA GLU A 63 4.46 14.54 -0.18
C GLU A 63 4.71 14.67 1.34
N LYS A 64 4.25 13.69 2.12
CA LYS A 64 4.52 13.63 3.57
C LYS A 64 6.02 13.42 3.83
N PHE A 65 6.65 12.55 3.04
CA PHE A 65 8.08 12.28 3.15
C PHE A 65 8.92 13.47 2.76
N ALA A 66 8.60 14.15 1.66
CA ALA A 66 9.28 15.40 1.25
C ALA A 66 9.12 16.51 2.33
N LYS A 67 7.93 16.62 2.94
CA LYS A 67 7.72 17.53 4.08
C LYS A 67 8.60 17.15 5.27
N HIS A 68 8.74 15.86 5.57
CA HIS A 68 9.60 15.39 6.65
C HIS A 68 11.07 15.74 6.38
N ILE A 69 11.57 15.49 5.16
CA ILE A 69 12.94 15.84 4.77
C ILE A 69 13.19 17.35 4.95
N THR A 70 12.24 18.19 4.54
CA THR A 70 12.40 19.66 4.69
C THR A 70 12.46 20.10 6.15
N SER A 71 11.83 19.37 7.08
CA SER A 71 11.88 19.69 8.51
C SER A 71 13.26 19.48 9.16
N HIS A 72 14.15 18.75 8.49
CA HIS A 72 15.55 18.56 8.90
C HIS A 72 16.51 19.69 8.41
N GLY A 73 15.97 20.82 7.97
CA GLY A 73 16.79 21.97 7.56
C GLY A 73 17.31 21.88 6.13
N SER A 74 16.59 21.20 5.24
CA SER A 74 16.93 21.12 3.82
C SER A 74 16.90 22.49 3.15
N VAL A 75 17.85 22.76 2.26
CA VAL A 75 17.86 23.93 1.37
C VAL A 75 16.84 23.84 0.24
N TYR A 76 16.34 22.63 -0.04
CA TYR A 76 15.34 22.38 -1.08
C TYR A 76 13.93 22.49 -0.50
N SER A 77 13.01 23.04 -1.29
CA SER A 77 11.60 23.09 -0.93
C SER A 77 10.96 21.70 -0.98
N ARG A 78 9.81 21.55 -0.32
CA ARG A 78 9.01 20.31 -0.42
C ARG A 78 8.66 19.96 -1.88
N ALA A 79 8.37 20.98 -2.70
CA ALA A 79 8.01 20.76 -4.10
C ALA A 79 9.22 20.21 -4.89
N ASP A 80 10.41 20.76 -4.67
CA ASP A 80 11.64 20.29 -5.34
C ASP A 80 11.95 18.84 -4.98
N ILE A 81 11.85 18.49 -3.70
CA ILE A 81 12.09 17.12 -3.23
C ILE A 81 11.06 16.16 -3.82
N SER A 82 9.77 16.53 -3.83
CA SER A 82 8.73 15.70 -4.43
C SER A 82 8.98 15.49 -5.92
N ALA A 83 9.32 16.55 -6.65
CA ALA A 83 9.62 16.48 -8.09
C ALA A 83 10.82 15.57 -8.39
N ILE A 84 11.90 15.67 -7.61
CA ILE A 84 13.08 14.81 -7.76
C ILE A 84 12.72 13.35 -7.51
N LEU A 85 11.93 13.05 -6.47
CA LEU A 85 11.51 11.69 -6.16
C LEU A 85 10.64 11.08 -7.27
N TYR A 86 9.69 11.84 -7.83
CA TYR A 86 8.88 11.38 -8.97
C TYR A 86 9.75 11.13 -10.21
N MET A 87 10.63 12.06 -10.56
CA MET A 87 11.57 11.86 -11.69
C MET A 87 12.48 10.66 -11.47
N ALA A 88 12.94 10.43 -10.23
CA ALA A 88 13.76 9.26 -9.91
C ALA A 88 12.99 7.95 -10.15
N VAL A 89 11.71 7.88 -9.79
CA VAL A 89 10.87 6.70 -10.04
C VAL A 89 10.75 6.42 -11.54
N ASP A 90 10.49 7.45 -12.36
CA ASP A 90 10.35 7.32 -13.81
C ASP A 90 11.67 6.86 -14.45
N CYS A 91 12.79 7.49 -14.10
CA CYS A 91 14.12 7.10 -14.59
C CYS A 91 14.49 5.68 -14.15
N MET A 92 14.18 5.30 -12.90
CA MET A 92 14.45 3.94 -12.42
C MET A 92 13.67 2.91 -13.22
N ARG A 93 12.39 3.17 -13.49
CA ARG A 93 11.57 2.28 -14.32
C ARG A 93 12.16 2.09 -15.71
N GLU A 94 12.58 3.16 -16.37
CA GLU A 94 13.22 3.11 -17.69
C GLU A 94 14.49 2.27 -17.66
N MET A 95 15.40 2.58 -16.75
CA MET A 95 16.70 1.88 -16.65
C MET A 95 16.54 0.40 -16.30
N LEU A 96 15.59 0.04 -15.44
CA LEU A 96 15.30 -1.36 -15.12
C LEU A 96 14.76 -2.12 -16.33
N LEU A 97 13.87 -1.50 -17.13
CA LEU A 97 13.33 -2.12 -18.34
C LEU A 97 14.39 -2.30 -19.43
N GLU A 98 15.45 -1.49 -19.44
CA GLU A 98 16.65 -1.70 -20.26
C GLU A 98 17.57 -2.84 -19.73
N GLY A 99 17.17 -3.50 -18.66
CA GLY A 99 17.95 -4.61 -18.07
C GLY A 99 19.08 -4.18 -17.16
N LYS A 100 19.11 -2.93 -16.73
CA LYS A 100 20.16 -2.42 -15.82
C LYS A 100 19.80 -2.74 -14.35
N LYS A 101 20.81 -3.00 -13.53
CA LYS A 101 20.74 -2.98 -12.06
C LYS A 101 21.09 -1.58 -11.58
N ILE A 102 20.26 -1.00 -10.73
CA ILE A 102 20.43 0.36 -10.22
C ILE A 102 20.98 0.26 -8.80
N ARG A 103 22.11 0.90 -8.55
CA ARG A 103 22.73 0.98 -7.23
C ARG A 103 22.63 2.40 -6.69
N LEU A 104 21.92 2.57 -5.59
CA LEU A 104 21.68 3.87 -4.94
C LEU A 104 22.39 3.96 -3.57
N GLY A 105 23.65 3.54 -3.53
CA GLY A 105 24.48 3.63 -2.32
C GLY A 105 23.83 2.92 -1.12
N ASP A 106 23.68 3.64 -0.02
CA ASP A 106 23.14 3.09 1.24
C ASP A 106 21.65 2.78 1.17
N LEU A 107 20.90 3.32 0.19
CA LEU A 107 19.53 2.92 -0.04
C LEU A 107 19.41 1.48 -0.54
N GLY A 108 20.40 1.01 -1.30
CA GLY A 108 20.46 -0.36 -1.79
C GLY A 108 20.39 -0.50 -3.31
N ASP A 109 20.24 -1.73 -3.73
CA ASP A 109 20.25 -2.14 -5.13
C ASP A 109 18.85 -2.54 -5.60
N PHE A 110 18.48 -2.11 -6.80
CA PHE A 110 17.23 -2.47 -7.48
C PHE A 110 17.53 -3.26 -8.73
N SER A 111 16.87 -4.39 -8.92
CA SER A 111 17.02 -5.26 -10.09
C SER A 111 15.69 -5.90 -10.47
N LEU A 112 15.62 -6.47 -11.67
CA LEU A 112 14.45 -7.24 -12.10
C LEU A 112 14.63 -8.72 -11.76
N LEU A 113 13.56 -9.32 -11.24
CA LEU A 113 13.38 -10.74 -11.06
C LEU A 113 12.33 -11.23 -12.06
N LEU A 114 12.68 -12.25 -12.86
CA LEU A 114 11.78 -12.86 -13.82
C LEU A 114 11.16 -14.14 -13.24
N GLY A 115 9.84 -14.26 -13.34
CA GLY A 115 9.12 -15.50 -13.13
C GLY A 115 8.77 -16.12 -14.48
N SER A 116 8.94 -17.43 -14.62
CA SER A 116 8.66 -18.14 -15.87
C SER A 116 8.00 -19.49 -15.63
N LYS A 117 7.27 -19.96 -16.64
CA LYS A 117 6.89 -21.38 -16.77
C LYS A 117 8.06 -22.11 -17.40
N GLY A 118 8.43 -23.28 -16.85
CA GLY A 118 9.47 -24.12 -17.43
C GLY A 118 9.07 -24.62 -18.83
N ALA A 119 10.07 -24.84 -19.68
CA ALA A 119 9.95 -25.64 -20.90
C ALA A 119 10.68 -26.97 -20.70
N GLU A 120 10.35 -27.99 -21.50
CA GLU A 120 10.98 -29.31 -21.40
C GLU A 120 12.49 -29.27 -21.69
N THR A 121 12.88 -28.39 -22.61
CA THR A 121 14.28 -28.23 -23.04
C THR A 121 14.60 -26.74 -23.24
N ALA A 122 15.87 -26.37 -23.22
CA ALA A 122 16.32 -24.99 -23.37
C ALA A 122 15.94 -24.37 -24.73
N ASP A 123 15.98 -25.16 -25.81
CA ASP A 123 15.61 -24.75 -27.16
C ASP A 123 14.10 -24.48 -27.33
N LYS A 124 13.25 -25.07 -26.50
CA LYS A 124 11.82 -24.82 -26.46
C LYS A 124 11.45 -23.61 -25.59
N PHE A 125 12.39 -23.06 -24.82
CA PHE A 125 12.15 -21.90 -24.00
C PHE A 125 12.15 -20.62 -24.86
N THR A 126 11.07 -19.85 -24.77
CA THR A 126 10.91 -18.56 -25.44
C THR A 126 10.51 -17.47 -24.46
N ALA A 127 10.54 -16.21 -24.90
CA ALA A 127 10.07 -15.08 -24.09
C ALA A 127 8.61 -15.22 -23.64
N GLN A 128 7.79 -16.00 -24.33
CA GLN A 128 6.39 -16.28 -23.94
C GLN A 128 6.29 -17.14 -22.68
N ASN A 129 7.35 -17.83 -22.30
CA ASN A 129 7.41 -18.58 -21.05
C ASN A 129 7.57 -17.64 -19.83
N ILE A 130 8.00 -16.39 -20.03
CA ILE A 130 8.12 -15.40 -18.97
C ILE A 130 6.71 -14.93 -18.59
N THR A 131 6.32 -15.18 -17.35
CA THR A 131 4.95 -14.90 -16.87
C THR A 131 4.90 -13.73 -15.90
N GLN A 132 6.04 -13.31 -15.37
CA GLN A 132 6.10 -12.27 -14.36
C GLN A 132 7.43 -11.51 -14.40
N VAL A 133 7.36 -10.20 -14.18
CA VAL A 133 8.51 -9.33 -13.93
C VAL A 133 8.27 -8.61 -12.63
N LYS A 134 9.20 -8.71 -11.70
CA LYS A 134 9.12 -8.03 -10.39
C LYS A 134 10.37 -7.20 -10.17
N VAL A 135 10.21 -6.06 -9.51
CA VAL A 135 11.36 -5.32 -8.97
C VAL A 135 11.77 -5.97 -7.65
N GLN A 136 13.04 -6.32 -7.55
CA GLN A 136 13.67 -6.78 -6.32
C GLN A 136 14.51 -5.66 -5.76
N TRP A 137 14.30 -5.33 -4.50
CA TRP A 137 15.15 -4.44 -3.73
C TRP A 137 16.04 -5.25 -2.80
N GLU A 138 17.34 -5.00 -2.87
CA GLU A 138 18.34 -5.52 -1.95
C GLU A 138 18.79 -4.37 -1.05
N PRO A 139 18.53 -4.41 0.25
CA PRO A 139 18.79 -3.29 1.15
C PRO A 139 20.29 -2.94 1.21
N GLY A 140 20.58 -1.66 1.19
CA GLY A 140 21.90 -1.11 1.41
C GLY A 140 22.35 -1.22 2.87
N LYS A 141 23.51 -0.67 3.18
CA LYS A 141 24.14 -0.81 4.51
C LYS A 141 23.25 -0.27 5.63
N GLU A 142 22.63 0.89 5.43
CA GLU A 142 21.81 1.56 6.44
C GLU A 142 20.48 0.81 6.74
N PHE A 143 20.06 -0.09 5.86
CA PHE A 143 18.85 -0.91 6.04
C PHE A 143 19.14 -2.36 6.46
N LYS A 144 20.42 -2.67 6.76
CA LYS A 144 20.81 -3.97 7.34
C LYS A 144 20.84 -3.85 8.87
N ASN A 145 20.60 -4.99 9.52
CA ASN A 145 20.70 -5.10 11.00
C ASN A 145 19.74 -4.17 11.78
N LEU A 146 18.60 -3.80 11.19
CA LEU A 146 17.59 -2.97 11.86
C LEU A 146 17.07 -3.59 13.17
N LEU A 147 17.30 -4.88 13.39
CA LEU A 147 16.89 -5.57 14.61
C LEU A 147 17.61 -5.03 15.85
N ASP A 148 18.87 -4.63 15.70
CA ASP A 148 19.70 -4.14 16.80
C ASP A 148 19.20 -2.79 17.35
N ASP A 149 18.57 -1.99 16.49
CA ASP A 149 18.01 -0.67 16.82
C ASP A 149 16.49 -0.71 17.04
N ALA A 150 15.86 -1.89 16.87
CA ALA A 150 14.41 -2.01 16.88
C ALA A 150 13.86 -2.18 18.28
N GLU A 151 12.89 -1.34 18.63
CA GLU A 151 12.02 -1.53 19.79
C GLU A 151 10.65 -2.03 19.34
N PHE A 152 10.09 -3.02 20.03
CA PHE A 152 8.85 -3.67 19.65
C PHE A 152 7.72 -3.39 20.64
N ASN A 153 6.51 -3.12 20.10
CA ASN A 153 5.30 -2.92 20.87
C ASN A 153 4.18 -3.85 20.37
N LEU A 154 3.66 -4.69 21.24
CA LEU A 154 2.55 -5.58 20.92
C LEU A 154 1.25 -4.81 20.85
N VAL A 155 0.55 -4.89 19.74
CA VAL A 155 -0.75 -4.27 19.51
C VAL A 155 -1.78 -5.28 19.01
N ALA A 156 -3.06 -4.95 19.14
CA ALA A 156 -4.12 -5.77 18.57
C ALA A 156 -4.02 -5.81 17.04
N SER A 157 -4.34 -6.97 16.44
CA SER A 157 -4.39 -7.09 14.98
C SER A 157 -5.44 -6.15 14.39
N ARG A 158 -5.30 -5.78 13.11
CA ARG A 158 -6.29 -4.93 12.42
C ARG A 158 -7.67 -5.56 12.40
N SER A 159 -7.74 -6.86 12.19
CA SER A 159 -9.01 -7.61 12.27
C SER A 159 -9.65 -7.51 13.65
N ALA A 160 -8.88 -7.66 14.71
CA ALA A 160 -9.37 -7.49 16.09
C ALA A 160 -9.84 -6.06 16.34
N GLN A 161 -9.09 -5.05 15.90
CA GLN A 161 -9.48 -3.64 16.01
C GLN A 161 -10.78 -3.36 15.23
N ALA A 162 -10.89 -3.86 13.99
CA ALA A 162 -12.10 -3.72 13.18
C ALA A 162 -13.31 -4.42 13.82
N ALA A 163 -13.14 -5.62 14.39
CA ALA A 163 -14.20 -6.33 15.09
C ALA A 163 -14.71 -5.55 16.32
N VAL A 164 -13.78 -4.96 17.09
CA VAL A 164 -14.15 -4.10 18.23
C VAL A 164 -14.94 -2.87 17.76
N LEU A 165 -14.46 -2.17 16.73
CA LEU A 165 -15.15 -1.00 16.21
C LEU A 165 -16.56 -1.33 15.66
N LYS A 166 -16.70 -2.48 14.99
CA LYS A 166 -18.00 -2.98 14.52
C LYS A 166 -18.93 -3.27 15.70
N ALA A 167 -18.45 -3.98 16.71
CA ALA A 167 -19.25 -4.27 17.91
C ALA A 167 -19.71 -3.01 18.63
N ILE A 168 -18.84 -2.00 18.77
CA ILE A 168 -19.20 -0.70 19.35
C ILE A 168 -20.31 -0.03 18.54
N LYS A 169 -20.22 -0.02 17.21
CA LYS A 169 -21.27 0.55 16.33
C LYS A 169 -22.59 -0.21 16.43
N GLU A 170 -22.56 -1.51 16.69
CA GLU A 170 -23.73 -2.38 16.86
C GLU A 170 -24.26 -2.39 18.32
N GLY A 171 -23.65 -1.64 19.24
CA GLY A 171 -24.02 -1.61 20.65
C GLY A 171 -23.75 -2.91 21.41
N LYS A 172 -22.86 -3.77 20.88
CA LYS A 172 -22.45 -5.01 21.53
C LYS A 172 -21.35 -4.76 22.54
N THR A 173 -21.49 -5.36 23.75
CA THR A 173 -20.48 -5.25 24.83
C THR A 173 -19.41 -6.35 24.77
N ASN A 174 -19.67 -7.43 24.04
CA ASN A 174 -18.75 -8.56 23.88
C ASN A 174 -18.35 -8.74 22.42
N VAL A 175 -17.05 -8.97 22.19
CA VAL A 175 -16.48 -9.21 20.85
C VAL A 175 -15.81 -10.58 20.87
N ASP A 176 -16.23 -11.49 20.02
CA ASP A 176 -15.52 -12.74 19.76
C ASP A 176 -14.40 -12.50 18.76
N LEU A 177 -13.17 -12.42 19.27
CA LEU A 177 -11.97 -12.22 18.43
C LEU A 177 -11.55 -13.49 17.66
N ASN A 178 -12.14 -14.65 18.00
CA ASN A 178 -11.90 -15.92 17.34
C ASN A 178 -12.97 -16.28 16.32
N ALA A 179 -14.00 -15.45 16.17
CA ALA A 179 -15.00 -15.67 15.15
C ALA A 179 -14.34 -15.70 13.75
N PRO A 180 -14.75 -16.62 12.85
CA PRO A 180 -14.25 -16.64 11.49
C PRO A 180 -14.46 -15.27 10.84
N ILE A 181 -13.39 -14.67 10.32
CA ILE A 181 -13.50 -13.44 9.54
C ILE A 181 -14.18 -13.82 8.24
N ASP A 182 -15.33 -13.19 7.95
CA ASP A 182 -15.94 -13.32 6.64
C ASP A 182 -14.93 -12.83 5.58
N PRO A 183 -14.49 -13.68 4.64
CA PRO A 183 -13.49 -13.30 3.64
C PRO A 183 -14.00 -12.26 2.63
N ASP A 184 -15.30 -11.92 2.70
CA ASP A 184 -15.96 -10.97 1.81
C ASP A 184 -16.05 -9.55 2.37
N GLY A 185 -15.42 -9.31 3.53
CA GLY A 185 -15.17 -7.97 4.07
C GLY A 185 -14.00 -7.33 3.34
N GLY A 186 -14.21 -6.86 2.12
CA GLY A 186 -13.21 -6.22 1.29
C GLY A 186 -12.45 -5.13 2.05
N ASP A 187 -11.14 -5.17 1.96
CA ASP A 187 -10.23 -4.07 2.29
C ASP A 187 -10.52 -2.87 1.37
N ASP A 188 -11.64 -2.21 1.61
CA ASP A 188 -11.89 -0.88 1.05
C ASP A 188 -11.10 0.14 1.87
N ASN A 189 -9.79 0.15 1.64
CA ASN A 189 -8.91 1.21 2.14
C ASN A 189 -8.93 2.41 1.19
N GLY A 190 -10.15 2.90 0.92
CA GLY A 190 -10.39 4.18 0.28
C GLY A 190 -10.56 5.26 1.33
N GLY A 191 -9.47 5.77 1.86
CA GLY A 191 -9.47 6.96 2.69
C GLY A 191 -9.89 8.18 1.88
N SER A 192 -11.18 8.49 1.85
CA SER A 192 -11.68 9.80 1.47
C SER A 192 -12.45 10.37 2.66
N SER A 193 -11.78 11.18 3.45
CA SER A 193 -12.43 12.06 4.41
C SER A 193 -12.91 13.31 3.66
N SER A 194 -14.11 13.30 3.15
CA SER A 194 -14.80 14.55 2.83
C SER A 194 -15.74 14.89 3.99
N THR A 195 -15.33 15.84 4.77
CA THR A 195 -16.15 16.52 5.76
C THR A 195 -17.15 17.39 5.02
N GLY A 196 -18.33 16.86 4.75
CA GLY A 196 -19.49 17.62 4.30
C GLY A 196 -20.31 18.08 5.51
N GLY A 197 -20.07 19.28 5.99
CA GLY A 197 -20.96 19.95 6.93
C GLY A 197 -22.24 20.36 6.21
N GLY A 198 -23.33 19.67 6.48
CA GLY A 198 -24.67 20.11 6.10
C GLY A 198 -25.17 21.16 7.08
N SER A 199 -25.39 22.38 6.61
CA SER A 199 -26.25 23.36 7.29
C SER A 199 -27.52 23.54 6.46
N LYS A 200 -28.64 23.30 7.11
CA LYS A 200 -29.99 23.52 6.60
C LYS A 200 -30.35 25.01 6.68
N GLY A 201 -31.00 25.47 5.61
CA GLY A 201 -32.17 26.40 5.67
C GLY A 201 -31.84 27.85 5.82
N ASP A 202 -32.22 28.71 4.90
CA ASP A 202 -33.47 29.41 4.98
C ASP A 202 -33.76 30.17 3.67
N THR A 203 -35.05 30.33 3.41
CA THR A 203 -35.70 31.00 2.30
C THR A 203 -35.59 32.53 2.39
N GLY A 204 -35.41 33.22 1.23
CA GLY A 204 -35.62 34.68 1.18
C GLY A 204 -35.25 35.32 -0.15
N THR A 205 -36.15 35.38 -1.01
CA THR A 205 -36.67 36.39 -1.97
C THR A 205 -35.80 37.58 -2.40
N SER A 206 -35.67 37.71 -3.72
CA SER A 206 -35.86 38.92 -4.57
C SER A 206 -34.87 40.09 -4.48
N GLY A 207 -34.45 40.54 -5.67
CA GLY A 207 -34.01 41.89 -5.89
C GLY A 207 -32.95 42.02 -6.98
N GLY A 208 -33.37 42.30 -8.22
CA GLY A 208 -32.47 42.63 -9.34
C GLY A 208 -31.83 44.00 -9.17
N ASN A 209 -30.75 44.24 -9.81
CA ASN A 209 -30.55 45.45 -10.60
C ASN A 209 -29.37 45.32 -11.56
N THR A 210 -29.60 45.83 -12.75
CA THR A 210 -28.77 46.08 -13.88
C THR A 210 -27.70 47.12 -13.64
N GLY A 211 -26.55 47.02 -14.36
CA GLY A 211 -25.59 48.10 -14.46
C GLY A 211 -24.43 47.76 -15.40
N GLU A 212 -24.57 48.22 -16.66
CA GLU A 212 -23.56 48.31 -17.73
C GLU A 212 -22.42 49.28 -17.35
N GLY A 213 -21.24 49.08 -17.99
CA GLY A 213 -20.20 50.11 -18.07
C GLY A 213 -18.85 49.53 -18.53
N SER A 214 -18.64 49.32 -19.72
CA SER A 214 -17.83 49.87 -20.81
C SER A 214 -16.60 50.67 -20.40
N GLY A 215 -15.42 50.32 -20.91
CA GLY A 215 -14.21 51.17 -20.89
C GLY A 215 -12.94 50.47 -21.42
N LYS A 216 -12.76 50.60 -22.74
CA LYS A 216 -11.51 50.40 -23.48
C LYS A 216 -10.40 51.35 -23.00
N THR A 217 -9.11 50.94 -23.07
CA THR A 217 -8.09 51.49 -23.98
C THR A 217 -6.71 50.92 -23.72
N ASP A 218 -6.11 50.35 -24.72
CA ASP A 218 -4.67 50.22 -25.02
C ASP A 218 -4.28 51.52 -25.80
N PRO A 219 -3.01 51.84 -26.12
CA PRO A 219 -1.73 51.15 -26.16
C PRO A 219 -0.50 52.01 -25.70
N GLY A 220 0.71 51.45 -25.70
CA GLY A 220 1.93 52.25 -25.59
C GLY A 220 3.23 51.42 -25.70
N SER A 221 3.67 51.34 -26.90
CA SER A 221 4.96 51.04 -27.50
C SER A 221 6.16 51.76 -26.84
N GLY A 222 7.35 51.14 -26.81
CA GLY A 222 8.63 51.81 -26.49
C GLY A 222 9.81 50.86 -26.62
N ASP A 223 10.45 50.96 -27.77
CA ASP A 223 11.72 50.36 -28.19
C ASP A 223 12.95 50.83 -27.42
N GLY A 224 14.05 50.07 -27.58
CA GLY A 224 15.42 50.49 -27.45
C GLY A 224 16.21 49.66 -26.45
N ASP A 225 17.31 49.15 -26.63
CA ASP A 225 18.36 49.05 -27.64
C ASP A 225 19.49 48.23 -27.01
N SER A 226 20.17 47.52 -27.82
CA SER A 226 21.42 46.82 -27.82
C SER A 226 22.52 47.39 -26.90
N THR A 227 23.32 46.53 -26.21
CA THR A 227 24.78 46.48 -26.42
C THR A 227 25.42 45.19 -25.85
N ASP A 228 26.00 44.46 -26.72
CA ASP A 228 27.15 43.60 -26.73
C ASP A 228 28.32 44.06 -25.82
N VAL A 229 28.96 43.16 -25.08
CA VAL A 229 30.42 43.07 -24.92
C VAL A 229 30.86 41.71 -24.39
N THR A 230 31.64 41.02 -25.17
CA THR A 230 32.63 39.98 -24.96
C THR A 230 33.56 40.21 -23.76
N ILE A 231 33.84 39.18 -22.97
CA ILE A 231 35.17 38.55 -22.78
C ILE A 231 34.94 37.15 -22.20
#